data_4fc198d1b1958158f7c5e3835168cdef
#
_entry.id   4fc198d1b1958158f7c5e3835168cdef
#
_cell.length_a   1.000
_cell.length_b   1.000
_cell.length_c   1.000
_cell.angle_alpha   90.00
_cell.angle_beta   90.00
_cell.angle_gamma   90.00
#
_symmetry.space_group_name_H-M   'P 1'
#
loop_
_entity.id
_entity.type
_entity.pdbx_description
1 polymer ?
#
loop_
_entity_poly.entity_id
_entity_poly.type
_entity_poly.pdbx_seq_one_letter_code
_entity_poly.pdbx_strand_id
1 'polypeptide(L)'
;MLKLNIQTEPYWLELGLGVRVKVRPCTSPIFYAARAFMNKRLTEIGEEYRKRKEIGASVDDLPQVDNAEIREALAEEYLARGLARAAIVDWEGILEADGDATAPVTPEKIDELMTG
;
A
#
# COMPACT_ATOMS: atom_id res chain seq x y z
N MET A 1 26.62 14.28 24.41
CA MET A 1 25.31 13.67 24.76
C MET A 1 24.48 13.51 23.52
N LEU A 2 23.95 12.32 23.26
CA LEU A 2 23.11 12.04 22.13
C LEU A 2 21.65 12.25 22.50
N LYS A 3 20.95 13.08 21.73
CA LYS A 3 19.50 13.25 21.88
C LYS A 3 18.79 12.55 20.74
N LEU A 4 17.81 11.74 21.05
CA LEU A 4 16.95 11.10 20.06
C LEU A 4 15.69 11.93 19.90
N ASN A 5 15.47 12.40 18.68
CA ASN A 5 14.25 13.14 18.34
C ASN A 5 13.30 12.20 17.60
N ILE A 6 12.44 11.54 18.37
CA ILE A 6 11.48 10.58 17.81
C ILE A 6 10.18 11.30 17.52
N GLN A 7 9.76 11.24 16.26
CA GLN A 7 8.47 11.76 15.84
C GLN A 7 7.37 10.86 16.43
N THR A 8 6.53 11.41 17.30
CA THR A 8 5.47 10.66 17.97
C THR A 8 4.07 11.05 17.49
N GLU A 9 3.94 12.16 16.78
CA GLU A 9 2.65 12.67 16.30
C GLU A 9 2.60 12.65 14.78
N PRO A 10 1.40 12.54 14.21
CA PRO A 10 1.23 12.65 12.75
C PRO A 10 1.80 13.96 12.21
N TYR A 11 2.34 13.92 11.02
CA TYR A 11 2.93 15.08 10.37
C TYR A 11 2.59 15.09 8.88
N TRP A 12 2.72 16.27 8.26
CA TRP A 12 2.40 16.46 6.86
C TRP A 12 3.61 16.25 5.96
N LEU A 13 3.39 15.53 4.86
CA LEU A 13 4.38 15.36 3.79
C LEU A 13 3.88 16.00 2.52
N GLU A 14 4.70 16.83 1.89
CA GLU A 14 4.42 17.42 0.59
C GLU A 14 4.79 16.44 -0.52
N LEU A 15 3.84 16.12 -1.38
CA LEU A 15 4.06 15.22 -2.52
C LEU A 15 4.22 15.96 -3.85
N GLY A 16 4.09 17.29 -3.86
CA GLY A 16 4.10 18.08 -5.07
C GLY A 16 2.71 18.21 -5.69
N LEU A 17 2.58 19.07 -6.70
CA LEU A 17 1.33 19.31 -7.44
C LEU A 17 0.15 19.70 -6.55
N GLY A 18 0.42 20.38 -5.43
CA GLY A 18 -0.63 20.80 -4.48
C GLY A 18 -1.14 19.65 -3.60
N VAL A 19 -0.51 18.50 -3.65
CA VAL A 19 -0.91 17.32 -2.86
C VAL A 19 -0.03 17.20 -1.63
N ARG A 20 -0.65 17.00 -0.48
CA ARG A 20 0.07 16.62 0.74
C ARG A 20 -0.73 15.59 1.52
N VAL A 21 -0.03 14.75 2.26
CA VAL A 21 -0.63 13.71 3.07
C VAL A 21 -0.18 13.85 4.51
N LYS A 22 -1.08 13.56 5.44
CA LYS A 22 -0.77 13.51 6.86
C LYS A 22 -0.55 12.07 7.23
N VAL A 23 0.61 11.76 7.79
CA VAL A 23 1.00 10.38 8.08
C VAL A 23 1.36 10.20 9.54
N ARG A 24 1.07 9.01 10.05
CA ARG A 24 1.57 8.58 11.35
C ARG A 24 3.06 8.27 11.24
N PRO A 25 3.85 8.49 12.30
CA PRO A 25 5.23 8.04 12.30
C PRO A 25 5.34 6.55 12.05
N CYS A 26 6.33 6.13 11.29
CA CYS A 26 6.54 4.71 10.99
C CYS A 26 7.12 4.01 12.23
N THR A 27 6.24 3.48 13.05
CA THR A 27 6.58 2.70 14.24
C THR A 27 6.59 1.21 13.91
N SER A 28 7.10 0.38 14.84
CA SER A 28 7.10 -1.07 14.65
C SER A 28 5.70 -1.65 14.39
N PRO A 29 4.63 -1.27 15.12
CA PRO A 29 3.29 -1.74 14.80
C PRO A 29 2.83 -1.38 13.39
N ILE A 30 3.12 -0.16 12.92
CA ILE A 30 2.79 0.28 11.55
C ILE A 30 3.52 -0.60 10.52
N PHE A 31 4.81 -0.83 10.73
CA PHE A 31 5.60 -1.67 9.83
C PHE A 31 5.09 -3.12 9.81
N TYR A 32 4.80 -3.70 10.97
CA TYR A 32 4.29 -5.06 11.05
C TYR A 32 2.91 -5.21 10.43
N ALA A 33 2.05 -4.21 10.58
CA ALA A 33 0.74 -4.19 9.90
C ALA A 33 0.92 -4.18 8.38
N ALA A 34 1.84 -3.37 7.87
CA ALA A 34 2.15 -3.31 6.44
C ALA A 34 2.70 -4.64 5.93
N ARG A 35 3.56 -5.27 6.70
CA ARG A 35 4.14 -6.58 6.35
C ARG A 35 3.08 -7.68 6.34
N ALA A 36 2.16 -7.65 7.30
CA ALA A 36 1.04 -8.59 7.33
C ALA A 36 0.13 -8.43 6.11
N PHE A 37 -0.14 -7.21 5.70
CA PHE A 37 -0.88 -6.92 4.47
C PHE A 37 -0.17 -7.49 3.24
N MET A 38 1.12 -7.26 3.12
CA MET A 38 1.94 -7.81 2.03
C MET A 38 1.85 -9.34 1.98
N ASN A 39 2.07 -10.00 3.11
CA ASN A 39 2.05 -11.45 3.19
C ASN A 39 0.67 -12.02 2.84
N LYS A 40 -0.39 -11.38 3.30
CA LYS A 40 -1.75 -11.79 2.99
C LYS A 40 -2.03 -11.71 1.49
N ARG A 41 -1.63 -10.62 0.84
CA ARG A 41 -1.83 -10.45 -0.61
C ARG A 41 -1.05 -11.47 -1.42
N LEU A 42 0.19 -11.72 -1.06
CA LEU A 42 1.00 -12.74 -1.75
C LEU A 42 0.43 -14.13 -1.58
N THR A 43 -0.06 -14.46 -0.38
CA THR A 43 -0.70 -15.75 -0.10
C THR A 43 -1.98 -15.93 -0.94
N GLU A 44 -2.82 -14.90 -1.01
CA GLU A 44 -4.04 -14.93 -1.82
C GLU A 44 -3.76 -15.19 -3.29
N ILE A 45 -2.75 -14.54 -3.85
CA ILE A 45 -2.35 -14.74 -5.25
C ILE A 45 -1.84 -16.18 -5.46
N GLY A 46 -1.02 -16.68 -4.56
CA GLY A 46 -0.48 -18.04 -4.64
C GLY A 46 -1.57 -19.11 -4.56
N GLU A 47 -2.57 -18.90 -3.70
CA GLU A 47 -3.70 -19.81 -3.56
C GLU A 47 -4.59 -19.80 -4.80
N GLU A 48 -4.85 -18.62 -5.37
CA GLU A 48 -5.63 -18.49 -6.58
C GLU A 48 -4.93 -19.16 -7.77
N TYR A 49 -3.63 -18.96 -7.89
CA TYR A 49 -2.81 -19.60 -8.91
C TYR A 49 -2.93 -21.13 -8.82
N ARG A 50 -2.77 -21.68 -7.62
CA ARG A 50 -2.85 -23.12 -7.39
C ARG A 50 -4.25 -23.66 -7.71
N LYS A 51 -5.31 -22.99 -7.28
CA LYS A 51 -6.69 -23.39 -7.55
C LYS A 51 -6.97 -23.45 -9.05
N ARG A 52 -6.55 -22.44 -9.79
CA ARG A 52 -6.75 -22.42 -11.25
C ARG A 52 -5.98 -23.51 -11.94
N LYS A 53 -4.75 -23.79 -11.51
CA LYS A 53 -3.96 -24.88 -12.04
C LYS A 53 -4.63 -26.23 -11.83
N GLU A 54 -5.20 -26.48 -10.65
CA GLU A 54 -5.88 -27.73 -10.31
C GLU A 54 -7.10 -28.01 -11.20
N ILE A 55 -7.84 -26.96 -11.58
CA ILE A 55 -9.04 -27.12 -12.42
C ILE A 55 -8.78 -26.86 -13.90
N GLY A 56 -7.52 -26.65 -14.30
CA GLY A 56 -7.17 -26.37 -15.68
C GLY A 56 -7.58 -24.99 -16.19
N ALA A 57 -7.88 -24.05 -15.30
CA ALA A 57 -8.21 -22.68 -15.69
C ALA A 57 -6.94 -21.87 -16.01
N SER A 58 -7.10 -20.81 -16.82
CA SER A 58 -5.99 -19.94 -17.18
C SER A 58 -5.47 -19.15 -15.98
N VAL A 59 -4.15 -18.99 -15.93
CA VAL A 59 -3.46 -18.15 -14.93
C VAL A 59 -2.81 -16.93 -15.57
N ASP A 60 -3.12 -16.65 -16.85
CA ASP A 60 -2.44 -15.60 -17.62
C ASP A 60 -2.67 -14.19 -17.07
N ASP A 61 -3.80 -13.97 -16.39
CA ASP A 61 -4.14 -12.68 -15.76
C ASP A 61 -3.57 -12.54 -14.37
N LEU A 62 -2.93 -13.56 -13.83
CA LEU A 62 -2.33 -13.52 -12.50
C LEU A 62 -0.83 -13.18 -12.59
N PRO A 63 -0.29 -12.47 -11.59
CA PRO A 63 1.15 -12.29 -11.51
C PRO A 63 1.88 -13.64 -11.44
N GLN A 64 3.04 -13.71 -12.06
CA GLN A 64 3.85 -14.94 -12.09
C GLN A 64 4.64 -15.09 -10.78
N VAL A 65 3.98 -15.52 -9.73
CA VAL A 65 4.58 -15.62 -8.39
C VAL A 65 5.63 -16.73 -8.27
N ASP A 66 5.71 -17.61 -9.25
CA ASP A 66 6.77 -18.62 -9.34
C ASP A 66 8.09 -18.02 -9.87
N ASN A 67 8.06 -16.83 -10.47
CA ASN A 67 9.26 -16.09 -10.85
C ASN A 67 9.71 -15.28 -9.63
N ALA A 68 10.95 -15.54 -9.16
CA ALA A 68 11.46 -14.91 -7.95
C ALA A 68 11.56 -13.39 -8.05
N GLU A 69 11.94 -12.86 -9.19
CA GLU A 69 12.07 -11.41 -9.39
C GLU A 69 10.70 -10.73 -9.37
N ILE A 70 9.71 -11.32 -10.01
CA ILE A 70 8.34 -10.79 -10.03
C ILE A 70 7.73 -10.85 -8.63
N ARG A 71 7.93 -11.96 -7.91
CA ARG A 71 7.44 -12.09 -6.55
C ARG A 71 8.06 -11.05 -5.61
N GLU A 72 9.35 -10.79 -5.74
CA GLU A 72 10.04 -9.78 -4.95
C GLU A 72 9.52 -8.37 -5.25
N ALA A 73 9.31 -8.04 -6.53
CA ALA A 73 8.75 -6.76 -6.93
C ALA A 73 7.32 -6.57 -6.39
N LEU A 74 6.50 -7.60 -6.44
CA LEU A 74 5.15 -7.57 -5.86
C LEU A 74 5.19 -7.40 -4.35
N ALA A 75 6.12 -8.07 -3.67
CA ALA A 75 6.28 -7.93 -2.22
C ALA A 75 6.58 -6.48 -1.85
N GLU A 76 7.48 -5.82 -2.57
CA GLU A 76 7.82 -4.41 -2.33
C GLU A 76 6.60 -3.50 -2.59
N GLU A 77 5.87 -3.73 -3.67
CA GLU A 77 4.67 -2.96 -4.00
C GLU A 77 3.61 -3.10 -2.91
N TYR A 78 3.33 -4.31 -2.46
CA TYR A 78 2.33 -4.53 -1.43
C TYR A 78 2.77 -4.01 -0.06
N LEU A 79 4.07 -4.06 0.23
CA LEU A 79 4.60 -3.47 1.46
C LEU A 79 4.39 -1.94 1.45
N ALA A 80 4.69 -1.28 0.34
CA ALA A 80 4.47 0.16 0.19
C ALA A 80 2.99 0.53 0.35
N ARG A 81 2.08 -0.23 -0.26
CA ARG A 81 0.63 -0.01 -0.10
C ARG A 81 0.19 -0.24 1.33
N GLY A 82 0.71 -1.28 1.98
CA GLY A 82 0.42 -1.56 3.38
C GLY A 82 0.88 -0.44 4.30
N LEU A 83 2.06 0.12 4.06
CA LEU A 83 2.56 1.27 4.81
C LEU A 83 1.66 2.48 4.62
N ALA A 84 1.26 2.77 3.38
CA ALA A 84 0.37 3.89 3.09
C ALA A 84 -0.98 3.72 3.77
N ARG A 85 -1.60 2.54 3.71
CA ARG A 85 -2.87 2.26 4.38
C ARG A 85 -2.78 2.42 5.89
N ALA A 86 -1.69 1.99 6.49
CA ALA A 86 -1.51 2.05 7.93
C ALA A 86 -1.12 3.44 8.42
N ALA A 87 -0.42 4.22 7.61
CA ALA A 87 0.17 5.49 8.01
C ALA A 87 -0.65 6.72 7.62
N ILE A 88 -1.28 6.73 6.43
CA ILE A 88 -2.01 7.92 5.96
C ILE A 88 -3.31 8.08 6.75
N VAL A 89 -3.47 9.23 7.39
CA VAL A 89 -4.67 9.55 8.21
C VAL A 89 -5.49 10.70 7.61
N ASP A 90 -4.89 11.52 6.74
CA ASP A 90 -5.57 12.64 6.10
C ASP A 90 -4.80 13.07 4.86
N TRP A 91 -5.41 13.87 4.02
CA TRP A 91 -4.74 14.46 2.88
C TRP A 91 -5.42 15.72 2.39
N GLU A 92 -4.69 16.48 1.55
CA GLU A 92 -5.20 17.68 0.87
C GLU A 92 -4.77 17.62 -0.59
N GLY A 93 -5.58 18.17 -1.47
CA GLY A 93 -5.27 18.25 -2.90
C GLY A 93 -5.58 16.98 -3.69
N ILE A 94 -6.25 16.01 -3.10
CA ILE A 94 -6.70 14.79 -3.78
C ILE A 94 -8.21 14.88 -3.95
N LEU A 95 -8.65 14.98 -5.21
CA LEU A 95 -10.04 15.21 -5.55
C LEU A 95 -10.70 13.96 -6.12
N GLU A 96 -12.02 13.91 -6.02
CA GLU A 96 -12.81 12.87 -6.70
C GLU A 96 -12.65 13.00 -8.21
N ALA A 97 -12.70 11.89 -8.92
CA ALA A 97 -12.50 11.85 -10.37
C ALA A 97 -13.56 12.65 -11.14
N ASP A 98 -14.76 12.80 -10.58
CA ASP A 98 -15.91 13.42 -11.23
C ASP A 98 -16.25 14.82 -10.72
N GLY A 99 -15.33 15.47 -9.97
CA GLY A 99 -15.62 16.79 -9.45
C GLY A 99 -14.47 17.42 -8.69
N ASP A 100 -14.82 18.51 -7.96
CA ASP A 100 -13.86 19.29 -7.18
C ASP A 100 -13.90 18.93 -5.69
N ALA A 101 -14.73 17.96 -5.29
CA ALA A 101 -14.81 17.53 -3.89
C ALA A 101 -13.57 16.74 -3.51
N THR A 102 -13.08 16.94 -2.29
CA THR A 102 -11.97 16.18 -1.75
C THR A 102 -12.37 14.71 -1.63
N ALA A 103 -11.53 13.82 -2.15
CA ALA A 103 -11.74 12.38 -2.01
C ALA A 103 -11.59 11.98 -0.53
N PRO A 104 -12.46 11.08 -0.03
CA PRO A 104 -12.30 10.58 1.35
C PRO A 104 -11.06 9.72 1.48
N VAL A 105 -10.45 9.70 2.67
CA VAL A 105 -9.30 8.84 2.97
C VAL A 105 -9.83 7.45 3.29
N THR A 106 -9.79 6.57 2.30
CA THR A 106 -10.21 5.16 2.42
C THR A 106 -9.11 4.25 1.91
N PRO A 107 -9.09 2.98 2.30
CA PRO A 107 -8.11 2.04 1.75
C PRO A 107 -8.12 1.98 0.23
N GLU A 108 -9.30 2.04 -0.39
CA GLU A 108 -9.45 2.02 -1.83
C GLU A 108 -8.84 3.26 -2.49
N LYS A 109 -9.07 4.44 -1.92
CA LYS A 109 -8.50 5.70 -2.43
C LYS A 109 -6.99 5.77 -2.21
N ILE A 110 -6.50 5.22 -1.10
CA ILE A 110 -5.06 5.12 -0.85
C ILE A 110 -4.41 4.22 -1.91
N ASP A 111 -5.03 3.09 -2.24
CA ASP A 111 -4.54 2.21 -3.30
C ASP A 111 -4.48 2.92 -4.65
N GLU A 112 -5.53 3.70 -4.99
CA GLU A 112 -5.54 4.49 -6.23
C GLU A 112 -4.38 5.50 -6.25
N LEU A 113 -4.12 6.18 -5.15
CA LEU A 113 -3.00 7.12 -5.04
C LEU A 113 -1.66 6.40 -5.26
N MET A 114 -1.49 5.21 -4.69
CA MET A 114 -0.23 4.46 -4.77
C MET A 114 0.00 3.82 -6.13
N THR A 115 -1.04 3.60 -6.92
CA THR A 115 -0.93 3.00 -8.26
C THR A 115 -0.94 4.02 -9.39
N GLY A 116 -1.31 5.23 -9.09
CA GLY A 116 -1.34 6.33 -10.05
C GLY A 116 0.00 6.98 -10.26
#